data_d24d78141583c56063b06ace3a752e2c
#
_entry.id   d24d78141583c56063b06ace3a752e2c
#
_cell.length_a   1.000
_cell.length_b   1.000
_cell.length_c   1.000
_cell.angle_alpha   90.00
_cell.angle_beta   90.00
_cell.angle_gamma   90.00
#
_symmetry.space_group_name_H-M   'P 1'
#
loop_
_entity.id
_entity.type
_entity.pdbx_description
1 polymer ?
#
loop_
_entity_poly.entity_id
_entity_poly.type
_entity_poly.pdbx_seq_one_letter_code
_entity_poly.pdbx_strand_id
1 'polypeptide(L)'
;RSLVGSEMCIRDSSMIKLFDMPMGGSVTLFSMLFIALIGYWYGPYVGLMTAVAYGLVQFVMEPIFYTVPQMILDYPLAFGALGLAGFFANKKHGLQIGYIVAVFGRYVFAVISGVVFFGAYAPEGTPAIVYSLTYNATYIVPEAIATLIVISLPPVAKALAQVKKNALSA
;
A
#
# COMPACT_ATOMS: atom_id res chain seq x y z
N ARG A 1 -11.48 -18.98 -6.59
CA ARG A 1 -10.10 -19.40 -6.98
C ARG A 1 -9.18 -18.24 -7.34
N SER A 2 -9.70 -17.12 -7.88
CA SER A 2 -8.90 -15.95 -8.27
C SER A 2 -8.37 -15.13 -7.08
N LEU A 3 -9.14 -14.99 -6.00
CA LEU A 3 -8.73 -14.24 -4.81
C LEU A 3 -7.51 -14.86 -4.12
N VAL A 4 -7.50 -16.20 -3.95
CA VAL A 4 -6.37 -16.91 -3.34
C VAL A 4 -5.07 -16.73 -4.16
N GLY A 5 -5.16 -16.75 -5.49
CA GLY A 5 -4.01 -16.47 -6.35
C GLY A 5 -3.49 -15.05 -6.20
N SER A 6 -4.40 -14.07 -6.04
CA SER A 6 -4.03 -12.67 -5.83
C SER A 6 -3.34 -12.45 -4.48
N GLU A 7 -3.81 -13.09 -3.42
CA GLU A 7 -3.19 -13.03 -2.08
C GLU A 7 -1.78 -13.63 -2.08
N MET A 8 -1.57 -14.74 -2.79
CA MET A 8 -0.23 -15.31 -2.96
C MET A 8 0.72 -14.36 -3.69
N CYS A 9 0.28 -13.73 -4.79
CA CYS A 9 1.09 -12.74 -5.51
C CYS A 9 1.43 -11.53 -4.65
N ILE A 10 0.49 -11.03 -3.84
CA ILE A 10 0.74 -9.92 -2.92
C ILE A 10 1.80 -10.32 -1.90
N ARG A 11 1.67 -11.51 -1.31
CA ARG A 11 2.63 -12.01 -0.32
C ARG A 11 4.01 -12.19 -0.93
N ASP A 12 4.11 -12.83 -2.07
CA ASP A 12 5.39 -13.07 -2.75
C ASP A 12 6.06 -11.75 -3.13
N SER A 13 5.28 -10.76 -3.57
CA SER A 13 5.77 -9.42 -3.87
C SER A 13 6.27 -8.68 -2.63
N SER A 14 5.61 -8.82 -1.48
CA SER A 14 6.06 -8.19 -0.23
C SER A 14 7.30 -8.85 0.36
N MET A 15 7.58 -10.12 0.03
CA MET A 15 8.81 -10.82 0.44
C MET A 15 10.04 -10.37 -0.37
N ILE A 16 9.84 -9.80 -1.57
CA ILE A 16 10.93 -9.24 -2.37
C ILE A 16 11.18 -7.80 -1.91
N LYS A 17 12.02 -7.67 -0.89
CA LYS A 17 12.44 -6.36 -0.38
C LYS A 17 13.66 -5.88 -1.13
N LEU A 18 13.57 -4.70 -1.75
CA LEU A 18 14.71 -4.05 -2.40
C LEU A 18 15.61 -3.35 -1.38
N PHE A 19 15.01 -2.77 -0.35
CA PHE A 19 15.69 -2.14 0.76
C PHE A 19 14.88 -2.30 2.04
N ASP A 20 15.56 -2.68 3.14
CA ASP A 20 15.02 -2.64 4.49
C ASP A 20 15.48 -1.38 5.20
N MET A 21 14.55 -0.70 5.87
CA MET A 21 14.82 0.50 6.65
C MET A 21 14.75 0.17 8.16
N PRO A 22 15.55 0.86 9.00
CA PRO A 22 15.35 0.82 10.44
C PRO A 22 13.88 1.12 10.77
N MET A 23 13.32 0.58 11.83
CA MET A 23 11.92 0.77 12.24
C MET A 23 10.86 0.09 11.36
N GLY A 24 11.24 -0.84 10.49
CA GLY A 24 10.34 -1.72 9.74
C GLY A 24 9.79 -1.18 8.43
N GLY A 25 10.21 0.01 7.98
CA GLY A 25 9.93 0.45 6.62
C GLY A 25 10.70 -0.39 5.60
N SER A 26 10.07 -0.79 4.49
CA SER A 26 10.75 -1.51 3.41
C SER A 26 10.24 -1.07 2.04
N VAL A 27 11.15 -1.00 1.08
CA VAL A 27 10.80 -0.82 -0.34
C VAL A 27 10.58 -2.22 -0.92
N THR A 28 9.32 -2.55 -1.15
CA THR A 28 8.90 -3.84 -1.69
C THR A 28 8.61 -3.75 -3.18
N LEU A 29 8.59 -4.90 -3.88
CA LEU A 29 8.32 -4.94 -5.31
C LEU A 29 6.81 -4.96 -5.57
N PHE A 30 6.23 -3.78 -5.82
CA PHE A 30 4.83 -3.61 -6.21
C PHE A 30 3.77 -4.13 -5.23
N SER A 31 4.09 -4.31 -3.94
CA SER A 31 3.12 -4.80 -2.95
C SER A 31 1.88 -3.91 -2.85
N MET A 32 2.08 -2.59 -2.83
CA MET A 32 0.98 -1.62 -2.83
C MET A 32 0.14 -1.69 -4.10
N LEU A 33 0.74 -1.99 -5.26
CA LEU A 33 0.03 -2.12 -6.52
C LEU A 33 -0.95 -3.28 -6.49
N PHE A 34 -0.53 -4.46 -6.05
CA PHE A 34 -1.40 -5.64 -6.05
C PHE A 34 -2.65 -5.45 -5.20
N ILE A 35 -2.51 -4.80 -4.04
CA ILE A 35 -3.65 -4.48 -3.18
C ILE A 35 -4.58 -3.47 -3.87
N ALA A 36 -4.02 -2.41 -4.47
CA ALA A 36 -4.79 -1.40 -5.18
C ALA A 36 -5.51 -1.98 -6.42
N LEU A 37 -4.90 -2.97 -7.11
CA LEU A 37 -5.51 -3.65 -8.26
C LEU A 37 -6.77 -4.44 -7.87
N ILE A 38 -6.79 -5.07 -6.71
CA ILE A 38 -7.99 -5.76 -6.22
C ILE A 38 -9.15 -4.77 -6.08
N GLY A 39 -8.89 -3.60 -5.48
CA GLY A 39 -9.88 -2.53 -5.42
C GLY A 39 -10.32 -2.03 -6.81
N TYR A 40 -9.37 -1.88 -7.73
CA TYR A 40 -9.64 -1.45 -9.10
C TYR A 40 -10.45 -2.47 -9.91
N TRP A 41 -10.25 -3.78 -9.70
CA TRP A 41 -10.93 -4.84 -10.43
C TRP A 41 -12.30 -5.18 -9.84
N TYR A 42 -12.39 -5.33 -8.52
CA TYR A 42 -13.58 -5.84 -7.82
C TYR A 42 -14.37 -4.77 -7.07
N GLY A 43 -13.90 -3.51 -7.11
CA GLY A 43 -14.56 -2.39 -6.46
C GLY A 43 -14.06 -2.09 -5.04
N PRO A 44 -14.54 -0.97 -4.45
CA PRO A 44 -13.98 -0.43 -3.22
C PRO A 44 -14.22 -1.34 -2.00
N TYR A 45 -15.34 -2.03 -1.93
CA TYR A 45 -15.67 -2.87 -0.80
C TYR A 45 -14.71 -4.06 -0.68
N VAL A 46 -14.54 -4.79 -1.79
CA VAL A 46 -13.60 -5.93 -1.84
C VAL A 46 -12.17 -5.44 -1.66
N GLY A 47 -11.82 -4.31 -2.27
CA GLY A 47 -10.50 -3.68 -2.11
C GLY A 47 -10.18 -3.34 -0.66
N LEU A 48 -11.12 -2.72 0.06
CA LEU A 48 -10.94 -2.37 1.47
C LEU A 48 -10.81 -3.62 2.35
N MET A 49 -11.68 -4.61 2.17
CA MET A 49 -11.62 -5.86 2.95
C MET A 49 -10.30 -6.59 2.75
N THR A 50 -9.87 -6.74 1.50
CA THR A 50 -8.58 -7.40 1.17
C THR A 50 -7.39 -6.60 1.73
N ALA A 51 -7.42 -5.29 1.62
CA ALA A 51 -6.37 -4.42 2.11
C ALA A 51 -6.22 -4.50 3.64
N VAL A 52 -7.33 -4.50 4.38
CA VAL A 52 -7.34 -4.67 5.83
C VAL A 52 -6.86 -6.08 6.23
N ALA A 53 -7.37 -7.12 5.56
CA ALA A 53 -6.94 -8.50 5.80
C ALA A 53 -5.45 -8.67 5.55
N TYR A 54 -4.93 -8.09 4.47
CA TYR A 54 -3.49 -8.10 4.19
C TYR A 54 -2.68 -7.36 5.27
N GLY A 55 -3.17 -6.21 5.75
CA GLY A 55 -2.54 -5.49 6.86
C GLY A 55 -2.42 -6.35 8.12
N LEU A 56 -3.44 -7.13 8.44
CA LEU A 56 -3.40 -8.08 9.56
C LEU A 56 -2.40 -9.23 9.32
N VAL A 57 -2.37 -9.76 8.10
CA VAL A 57 -1.37 -10.79 7.72
C VAL A 57 0.05 -10.23 7.84
N GLN A 58 0.28 -9.01 7.37
CA GLN A 58 1.57 -8.35 7.48
C GLN A 58 2.01 -8.17 8.93
N PHE A 59 1.07 -7.82 9.82
CA PHE A 59 1.35 -7.76 11.26
C PHE A 59 1.77 -9.12 11.83
N VAL A 60 1.14 -10.22 11.41
CA VAL A 60 1.51 -11.56 11.88
C VAL A 60 2.88 -11.99 11.36
N MET A 61 3.24 -11.59 10.13
CA MET A 61 4.51 -11.98 9.50
C MET A 61 5.70 -11.17 10.02
N GLU A 62 5.51 -9.87 10.21
CA GLU A 62 6.57 -8.93 10.63
C GLU A 62 6.00 -7.99 11.71
N PRO A 63 5.82 -8.47 12.94
CA PRO A 63 5.20 -7.67 13.98
C PRO A 63 6.17 -6.59 14.49
N ILE A 64 5.85 -5.33 14.21
CA ILE A 64 6.42 -4.19 14.92
C ILE A 64 5.33 -3.67 15.84
N PHE A 65 5.42 -4.07 17.09
CA PHE A 65 4.40 -3.82 18.08
C PHE A 65 4.98 -3.12 19.30
N TYR A 66 4.60 -1.86 19.47
CA TYR A 66 4.90 -1.08 20.67
C TYR A 66 3.62 -0.81 21.49
N THR A 67 2.52 -0.47 20.80
CA THR A 67 1.22 -0.22 21.41
C THR A 67 0.08 -0.66 20.51
N VAL A 68 -1.09 -0.97 21.10
CA VAL A 68 -2.29 -1.35 20.35
C VAL A 68 -2.74 -0.26 19.35
N PRO A 69 -2.79 1.03 19.70
CA PRO A 69 -3.14 2.09 18.74
C PRO A 69 -2.15 2.18 17.56
N GLN A 70 -0.86 2.00 17.80
CA GLN A 70 0.17 1.99 16.75
C GLN A 70 -0.07 0.83 15.78
N MET A 71 -0.30 -0.37 16.29
CA MET A 71 -0.60 -1.53 15.47
C MET A 71 -1.82 -1.30 14.55
N ILE A 72 -2.88 -0.68 15.09
CA ILE A 72 -4.10 -0.38 14.30
C ILE A 72 -3.81 0.64 13.20
N LEU A 73 -3.00 1.66 13.47
CA LEU A 73 -2.63 2.68 12.48
C LEU A 73 -1.73 2.13 11.38
N ASP A 74 -0.70 1.36 11.75
CA ASP A 74 0.35 0.92 10.82
C ASP A 74 -0.08 -0.24 9.93
N TYR A 75 -0.95 -1.13 10.42
CA TYR A 75 -1.35 -2.32 9.69
C TYR A 75 -2.76 -2.18 9.08
N PRO A 76 -3.89 -2.34 9.80
CA PRO A 76 -5.18 -2.34 9.15
C PRO A 76 -5.57 -0.99 8.52
N LEU A 77 -5.25 0.15 9.15
CA LEU A 77 -5.62 1.45 8.61
C LEU A 77 -4.69 1.89 7.46
N ALA A 78 -3.38 1.78 7.63
CA ALA A 78 -2.43 2.18 6.58
C ALA A 78 -2.56 1.30 5.34
N PHE A 79 -2.68 -0.01 5.50
CA PHE A 79 -2.94 -0.91 4.36
C PHE A 79 -4.37 -0.78 3.86
N GLY A 80 -5.38 -0.63 4.73
CA GLY A 80 -6.77 -0.41 4.35
C GLY A 80 -6.94 0.79 3.41
N ALA A 81 -6.16 1.85 3.58
CA ALA A 81 -6.15 2.99 2.68
C ALA A 81 -5.83 2.61 1.22
N LEU A 82 -5.10 1.54 0.97
CA LEU A 82 -4.82 1.06 -0.39
C LEU A 82 -6.09 0.57 -1.11
N GLY A 83 -7.09 0.12 -0.36
CA GLY A 83 -8.40 -0.23 -0.91
C GLY A 83 -9.19 0.96 -1.48
N LEU A 84 -8.83 2.21 -1.15
CA LEU A 84 -9.45 3.41 -1.70
C LEU A 84 -9.30 3.52 -3.23
N ALA A 85 -8.32 2.83 -3.81
CA ALA A 85 -8.18 2.76 -5.27
C ALA A 85 -9.47 2.30 -5.98
N GLY A 86 -10.28 1.46 -5.32
CA GLY A 86 -11.54 0.95 -5.86
C GLY A 86 -12.59 2.01 -6.17
N PHE A 87 -12.60 3.15 -5.46
CA PHE A 87 -13.54 4.24 -5.73
C PHE A 87 -13.32 4.93 -7.09
N PHE A 88 -12.14 4.76 -7.66
CA PHE A 88 -11.77 5.35 -8.96
C PHE A 88 -11.83 4.35 -10.10
N ALA A 89 -12.25 3.11 -9.84
CA ALA A 89 -12.25 2.00 -10.81
C ALA A 89 -12.93 2.31 -12.16
N ASN A 90 -13.96 3.15 -12.15
CA ASN A 90 -14.76 3.47 -13.34
C ASN A 90 -14.40 4.82 -13.98
N LYS A 91 -13.34 5.50 -13.52
CA LYS A 91 -12.91 6.80 -14.08
C LYS A 91 -11.88 6.61 -15.18
N LYS A 92 -11.79 7.61 -16.09
CA LYS A 92 -10.69 7.70 -17.05
C LYS A 92 -9.37 7.82 -16.25
N HIS A 93 -8.39 6.98 -16.58
CA HIS A 93 -7.16 6.82 -15.79
C HIS A 93 -7.41 6.42 -14.32
N GLY A 94 -8.49 5.67 -14.07
CA GLY A 94 -8.94 5.33 -12.73
C GLY A 94 -7.90 4.53 -11.93
N LEU A 95 -7.08 3.71 -12.60
CA LEU A 95 -6.01 2.97 -11.94
C LEU A 95 -4.92 3.90 -11.40
N GLN A 96 -4.43 4.85 -12.22
CA GLN A 96 -3.37 5.78 -11.81
C GLN A 96 -3.85 6.71 -10.69
N ILE A 97 -5.03 7.32 -10.87
CA ILE A 97 -5.62 8.23 -9.88
C ILE A 97 -5.93 7.47 -8.59
N GLY A 98 -6.55 6.30 -8.70
CA GLY A 98 -6.87 5.45 -7.56
C GLY A 98 -5.62 5.02 -6.79
N TYR A 99 -4.56 4.66 -7.49
CA TYR A 99 -3.29 4.29 -6.89
C TYR A 99 -2.65 5.47 -6.13
N ILE A 100 -2.62 6.67 -6.73
CA ILE A 100 -2.08 7.87 -6.07
C ILE A 100 -2.85 8.17 -4.79
N VAL A 101 -4.18 8.15 -4.83
CA VAL A 101 -5.03 8.41 -3.66
C VAL A 101 -4.81 7.35 -2.57
N ALA A 102 -4.70 6.10 -2.96
CA ALA A 102 -4.47 4.97 -2.06
C ALA A 102 -3.12 5.08 -1.35
N VAL A 103 -2.06 5.34 -2.10
CA VAL A 103 -0.70 5.52 -1.55
C VAL A 103 -0.62 6.76 -0.67
N PHE A 104 -1.28 7.86 -1.06
CA PHE A 104 -1.34 9.06 -0.23
C PHE A 104 -2.05 8.78 1.10
N GLY A 105 -3.17 8.06 1.09
CA GLY A 105 -3.85 7.63 2.31
C GLY A 105 -2.95 6.79 3.21
N ARG A 106 -2.24 5.82 2.66
CA ARG A 106 -1.25 5.02 3.41
C ARG A 106 -0.15 5.89 4.00
N TYR A 107 0.39 6.83 3.22
CA TYR A 107 1.42 7.75 3.68
C TYR A 107 0.96 8.60 4.86
N VAL A 108 -0.27 9.13 4.83
CA VAL A 108 -0.84 9.92 5.92
C VAL A 108 -0.92 9.11 7.21
N PHE A 109 -1.43 7.88 7.17
CA PHE A 109 -1.50 7.03 8.36
C PHE A 109 -0.11 6.66 8.89
N ALA A 110 0.83 6.35 8.01
CA ALA A 110 2.21 6.04 8.39
C ALA A 110 2.91 7.27 9.02
N VAL A 111 2.67 8.48 8.52
CA VAL A 111 3.20 9.72 9.11
C VAL A 111 2.60 9.98 10.49
N ILE A 112 1.29 9.82 10.65
CA ILE A 112 0.61 9.98 11.96
C ILE A 112 1.20 9.00 12.97
N SER A 113 1.33 7.73 12.61
CA SER A 113 1.95 6.73 13.46
C SER A 113 3.38 7.10 13.82
N GLY A 114 4.18 7.51 12.84
CA GLY A 114 5.56 7.92 13.04
C GLY A 114 5.70 9.12 14.00
N VAL A 115 4.82 10.11 13.90
CA VAL A 115 4.83 11.27 14.80
C VAL A 115 4.46 10.86 16.22
N VAL A 116 3.41 10.05 16.38
CA VAL A 116 2.84 9.73 17.69
C VAL A 116 3.68 8.70 18.46
N PHE A 117 4.16 7.67 17.75
CA PHE A 117 4.79 6.52 18.41
C PHE A 117 6.31 6.45 18.21
N PHE A 118 6.83 7.01 17.13
CA PHE A 118 8.25 6.95 16.79
C PHE A 118 8.97 8.29 16.91
N GLY A 119 8.28 9.34 17.35
CA GLY A 119 8.87 10.68 17.51
C GLY A 119 10.07 10.72 18.44
N ALA A 120 10.14 9.81 19.45
CA ALA A 120 11.28 9.68 20.35
C ALA A 120 12.58 9.19 19.66
N TYR A 121 12.49 8.63 18.47
CA TYR A 121 13.64 8.19 17.67
C TYR A 121 14.14 9.25 16.69
N ALA A 122 13.50 10.42 16.67
CA ALA A 122 13.98 11.52 15.85
C ALA A 122 15.35 11.99 16.34
N PRO A 123 16.30 12.28 15.45
CA PRO A 123 17.60 12.86 15.81
C PRO A 123 17.45 14.15 16.60
N GLU A 124 18.39 14.42 17.53
CA GLU A 124 18.38 15.65 18.31
C GLU A 124 18.31 16.90 17.42
N GLY A 125 17.40 17.80 17.74
CA GLY A 125 17.16 19.01 16.97
C GLY A 125 16.21 18.87 15.78
N THR A 126 15.72 17.65 15.46
CA THR A 126 14.77 17.44 14.37
C THR A 126 13.35 17.26 14.91
N PRO A 127 12.35 18.08 14.50
CA PRO A 127 10.97 17.86 14.90
C PRO A 127 10.46 16.49 14.46
N ALA A 128 9.71 15.79 15.33
CA ALA A 128 9.18 14.45 15.07
C ALA A 128 8.37 14.36 13.76
N ILE A 129 7.64 15.44 13.43
CA ILE A 129 6.86 15.49 12.18
C ILE A 129 7.77 15.49 10.93
N VAL A 130 8.86 16.25 10.95
CA VAL A 130 9.82 16.32 9.83
C VAL A 130 10.51 14.98 9.67
N TYR A 131 10.92 14.36 10.78
CA TYR A 131 11.51 13.03 10.78
C TYR A 131 10.54 12.00 10.19
N SER A 132 9.29 11.96 10.66
CA SER A 132 8.29 11.02 10.19
C SER A 132 7.94 11.21 8.71
N LEU A 133 7.77 12.45 8.25
CA LEU A 133 7.53 12.76 6.84
C LEU A 133 8.68 12.25 5.97
N THR A 134 9.91 12.58 6.33
CA THR A 134 11.10 12.17 5.55
C THR A 134 11.26 10.66 5.54
N TYR A 135 11.19 10.04 6.72
CA TYR A 135 11.35 8.59 6.85
C TYR A 135 10.33 7.81 6.01
N ASN A 136 9.05 8.13 6.14
CA ASN A 136 8.01 7.43 5.38
C ASN A 136 8.11 7.72 3.87
N ALA A 137 8.55 8.91 3.46
CA ALA A 137 8.77 9.22 2.07
C ALA A 137 9.87 8.35 1.44
N THR A 138 10.94 8.02 2.19
CA THR A 138 12.09 7.29 1.64
C THR A 138 11.76 5.88 1.13
N TYR A 139 10.72 5.23 1.64
CA TYR A 139 10.32 3.91 1.14
C TYR A 139 8.99 3.92 0.36
N ILE A 140 8.03 4.77 0.72
CA ILE A 140 6.74 4.82 0.01
C ILE A 140 6.88 5.50 -1.36
N VAL A 141 7.61 6.61 -1.44
CA VAL A 141 7.72 7.39 -2.68
C VAL A 141 8.46 6.64 -3.79
N PRO A 142 9.62 6.00 -3.56
CA PRO A 142 10.29 5.23 -4.62
C PRO A 142 9.43 4.09 -5.19
N GLU A 143 8.76 3.33 -4.32
CA GLU A 143 7.84 2.28 -4.76
C GLU A 143 6.66 2.86 -5.56
N ALA A 144 6.10 3.97 -5.10
CA ALA A 144 4.99 4.63 -5.78
C ALA A 144 5.38 5.14 -7.17
N ILE A 145 6.55 5.78 -7.30
CA ILE A 145 7.05 6.28 -8.59
C ILE A 145 7.32 5.12 -9.54
N ALA A 146 8.02 4.09 -9.10
CA ALA A 146 8.30 2.91 -9.92
C ALA A 146 7.00 2.26 -10.41
N THR A 147 6.03 2.10 -9.53
CA THR A 147 4.71 1.55 -9.86
C THR A 147 3.96 2.42 -10.86
N LEU A 148 3.92 3.74 -10.66
CA LEU A 148 3.24 4.67 -11.58
C LEU A 148 3.86 4.63 -12.98
N ILE A 149 5.18 4.52 -13.09
CA ILE A 149 5.85 4.34 -14.38
C ILE A 149 5.35 3.06 -15.05
N VAL A 150 5.37 1.93 -14.34
CA VAL A 150 4.99 0.63 -14.88
C VAL A 150 3.52 0.60 -15.33
N ILE A 151 2.57 1.05 -14.51
CA ILE A 151 1.15 1.05 -14.85
C ILE A 151 0.78 2.08 -15.92
N SER A 152 1.66 3.05 -16.19
CA SER A 152 1.48 4.03 -17.26
C SER A 152 1.97 3.52 -18.62
N LEU A 153 2.75 2.43 -18.65
CA LEU A 153 3.18 1.81 -19.91
C LEU A 153 1.98 1.27 -20.67
N PRO A 154 1.80 1.62 -21.97
CA PRO A 154 0.63 1.21 -22.75
C PRO A 154 0.35 -0.31 -22.77
N PRO A 155 1.36 -1.19 -22.90
CA PRO A 155 1.12 -2.64 -22.88
C PRO A 155 0.61 -3.12 -21.51
N VAL A 156 1.16 -2.58 -20.41
CA VAL A 156 0.73 -2.93 -19.04
C VAL A 156 -0.67 -2.43 -18.77
N ALA A 157 -0.97 -1.18 -19.09
CA ALA A 157 -2.30 -0.59 -18.91
C ALA A 157 -3.38 -1.38 -19.68
N LYS A 158 -3.10 -1.81 -20.92
CA LYS A 158 -4.01 -2.65 -21.72
C LYS A 158 -4.20 -4.04 -21.08
N ALA A 159 -3.12 -4.68 -20.63
CA ALA A 159 -3.20 -5.98 -19.96
C ALA A 159 -4.05 -5.92 -18.68
N LEU A 160 -3.81 -4.93 -17.82
CA LEU A 160 -4.58 -4.73 -16.59
C LEU A 160 -6.06 -4.42 -16.85
N ALA A 161 -6.37 -3.66 -17.90
CA ALA A 161 -7.75 -3.41 -18.33
C ALA A 161 -8.43 -4.67 -18.87
N GLN A 162 -7.71 -5.54 -19.57
CA GLN A 162 -8.23 -6.83 -20.04
C GLN A 162 -8.53 -7.77 -18.88
N VAL A 163 -7.63 -7.85 -17.89
CA VAL A 163 -7.88 -8.62 -16.66
C VAL A 163 -9.13 -8.13 -15.95
N LYS A 164 -9.33 -6.80 -15.86
CA LYS A 164 -10.55 -6.23 -15.28
C LYS A 164 -11.82 -6.71 -15.99
N LYS A 165 -11.83 -6.69 -17.31
CA LYS A 165 -12.98 -7.18 -18.10
C LYS A 165 -13.27 -8.65 -17.81
N ASN A 166 -12.24 -9.48 -17.78
CA ASN A 166 -12.38 -10.90 -17.49
C ASN A 166 -12.87 -11.16 -16.05
N ALA A 167 -12.37 -10.38 -15.09
CA ALA A 167 -12.78 -10.49 -13.67
C ALA A 167 -14.26 -10.10 -13.44
N LEU A 168 -14.80 -9.16 -14.24
CA LEU A 168 -16.19 -8.74 -14.16
C LEU A 168 -17.15 -9.63 -14.95
N SER A 169 -16.64 -10.48 -15.86
CA SER A 169 -17.42 -11.42 -16.67
C SER A 169 -17.50 -12.85 -16.08
N ALA A 170 -16.76 -13.11 -15.02
CA ALA A 170 -16.75 -14.38 -14.28
C ALA A 170 -17.68 -14.31 -13.05
#